data_e46cd48082756621a7881f99270baf3d
#
_entry.id   e46cd48082756621a7881f99270baf3d
#
_cell.length_a   1.000
_cell.length_b   1.000
_cell.length_c   1.000
_cell.angle_alpha   90.00
_cell.angle_beta   90.00
_cell.angle_gamma   90.00
#
_symmetry.space_group_name_H-M   'P 1'
#
loop_
_entity.id
_entity.type
_entity.pdbx_description
1 polymer ?
#
loop_
_entity_poly.entity_id
_entity_poly.type
_entity_poly.pdbx_seq_one_letter_code
_entity_poly.pdbx_strand_id
1 'polypeptide(L)'
;MMKKIVLLFLLAGMLLLTACGPREIPAKGDFTVRVFDDTPVRFAPDIYPGAYNAPGPDSIYHLVNGRIILKKVTLPEYKRNVSVKLRVTVASNGDRWDKSGSCFVLPNASGINLLNIAKGEKEFPAVDSVKLEKMIGIIPGTDYQPTVELMRFMTPFGVGHYSSPEDSLTKHRKPVYVDHWEDSVSWEQDITDLYPLLEGGAYVGIFIDTWTPEGYVASMTIDVDESDLTCDALPKKHVEPLMNTVYYIGQEYPDIFARKDVSLDFDIPQGARDVRLKYIVTGHGGHSGGDEFVEKQNIVSVDGVPVLDFVPWRTDCASFRRFNPATGVWLRKRLASYITERGYSEKEVEEPLASSDLSRSNWCPGSDVIPEEVALKDIQPGHHTLTVSIPEAAEVDGNKLNHWLVSAYLVWDE
;
A
#
# COMPACT_ATOMS: atom_id res chain seq x y z
N MET A 1 3.92 60.77 17.81
CA MET A 1 3.40 59.43 18.23
C MET A 1 3.70 58.34 17.21
N MET A 2 3.78 58.62 15.90
CA MET A 2 4.06 57.63 14.82
C MET A 2 5.50 57.06 14.76
N LYS A 3 6.53 57.80 15.20
CA LYS A 3 7.93 57.34 15.17
C LYS A 3 8.27 56.24 16.21
N LYS A 4 7.50 56.10 17.27
CA LYS A 4 7.73 55.07 18.30
C LYS A 4 7.08 53.73 17.93
N ILE A 5 6.04 53.73 17.09
CA ILE A 5 5.34 52.51 16.66
C ILE A 5 6.14 51.78 15.55
N VAL A 6 6.82 52.54 14.66
CA VAL A 6 7.66 51.93 13.59
C VAL A 6 8.90 51.23 14.19
N LEU A 7 9.45 51.76 15.30
CA LEU A 7 10.60 51.14 15.98
C LEU A 7 10.23 49.82 16.71
N LEU A 8 8.98 49.72 17.19
CA LEU A 8 8.49 48.49 17.83
C LEU A 8 8.23 47.37 16.83
N PHE A 9 7.75 47.69 15.60
CA PHE A 9 7.57 46.71 14.55
C PHE A 9 8.89 46.26 13.90
N LEU A 10 9.92 47.10 13.87
CA LEU A 10 11.25 46.71 13.41
C LEU A 10 11.97 45.83 14.46
N LEU A 11 11.74 46.02 15.76
CA LEU A 11 12.25 45.11 16.79
C LEU A 11 11.49 43.78 16.86
N ALA A 12 10.18 43.76 16.59
CA ALA A 12 9.40 42.55 16.52
C ALA A 12 9.73 41.73 15.24
N GLY A 13 10.04 42.40 14.11
CA GLY A 13 10.48 41.75 12.89
C GLY A 13 11.91 41.17 12.98
N MET A 14 12.80 41.75 13.83
CA MET A 14 14.13 41.19 14.07
C MET A 14 14.15 40.05 15.11
N LEU A 15 13.12 39.90 15.93
CA LEU A 15 13.00 38.80 16.90
C LEU A 15 12.45 37.48 16.27
N LEU A 16 11.95 37.54 15.04
CA LEU A 16 11.49 36.34 14.29
C LEU A 16 12.59 35.67 13.46
N LEU A 17 13.79 36.26 13.37
CA LEU A 17 14.93 35.73 12.61
C LEU A 17 16.00 35.00 13.46
N THR A 18 15.74 34.73 14.74
CA THR A 18 16.67 34.02 15.60
C THR A 18 16.07 32.79 16.27
N ALA A 19 15.28 32.01 15.54
CA ALA A 19 14.69 30.79 16.08
C ALA A 19 15.55 29.53 15.85
N CYS A 20 16.77 29.66 15.31
CA CYS A 20 17.76 28.58 15.35
C CYS A 20 18.59 28.72 16.62
N GLY A 21 18.50 27.73 17.52
CA GLY A 21 19.37 27.63 18.70
C GLY A 21 20.84 27.46 18.27
N PRO A 22 21.81 27.52 19.23
CA PRO A 22 23.23 27.74 18.98
C PRO A 22 23.99 26.54 18.35
N ARG A 23 23.35 25.52 17.83
CA ARG A 23 24.02 24.42 17.13
C ARG A 23 23.42 24.20 15.75
N GLU A 24 24.19 24.54 14.72
CA GLU A 24 23.94 24.08 13.37
C GLU A 24 24.13 22.57 13.28
N ILE A 25 23.14 21.88 12.75
CA ILE A 25 23.20 20.46 12.44
C ILE A 25 23.87 20.33 11.07
N PRO A 26 25.00 19.60 10.94
CA PRO A 26 25.65 19.44 9.65
C PRO A 26 24.74 18.68 8.68
N ALA A 27 24.67 19.16 7.44
CA ALA A 27 23.97 18.49 6.37
C ALA A 27 24.67 17.20 5.96
N LYS A 28 23.90 16.22 5.54
CA LYS A 28 24.36 15.00 4.89
C LYS A 28 24.10 15.03 3.39
N GLY A 29 23.09 15.76 2.96
CA GLY A 29 22.64 15.91 1.59
C GLY A 29 21.59 14.87 1.20
N ASP A 30 20.90 15.14 0.11
CA ASP A 30 19.87 14.26 -0.43
C ASP A 30 20.46 12.92 -0.86
N PHE A 31 19.63 11.89 -0.87
CA PHE A 31 20.04 10.54 -1.21
C PHE A 31 18.92 9.84 -2.00
N THR A 32 19.33 9.18 -3.08
CA THR A 32 18.44 8.35 -3.89
C THR A 32 19.01 6.93 -3.99
N VAL A 33 18.19 5.95 -3.75
CA VAL A 33 18.53 4.55 -3.99
C VAL A 33 17.54 3.88 -4.94
N ARG A 34 18.03 3.34 -6.05
CA ARG A 34 17.28 2.45 -6.91
C ARG A 34 17.35 1.04 -6.33
N VAL A 35 16.27 0.60 -5.69
CA VAL A 35 16.19 -0.69 -5.01
C VAL A 35 16.07 -1.82 -6.04
N PHE A 36 15.09 -1.68 -6.95
CA PHE A 36 14.86 -2.59 -8.07
C PHE A 36 14.88 -1.80 -9.38
N ASP A 37 15.39 -2.42 -10.43
CA ASP A 37 15.50 -1.87 -11.77
C ASP A 37 15.01 -2.91 -12.76
N ASP A 38 13.83 -2.69 -13.33
CA ASP A 38 13.14 -3.59 -14.27
C ASP A 38 13.24 -5.07 -13.87
N THR A 39 13.00 -5.33 -12.58
CA THR A 39 13.18 -6.64 -11.97
C THR A 39 11.91 -7.48 -12.15
N PRO A 40 12.01 -8.72 -12.67
CA PRO A 40 10.86 -9.61 -12.82
C PRO A 40 10.27 -10.04 -11.47
N VAL A 41 8.93 -9.92 -11.35
CA VAL A 41 8.10 -10.49 -10.28
C VAL A 41 7.10 -11.45 -10.91
N ARG A 42 7.23 -12.76 -10.66
CA ARG A 42 6.50 -13.79 -11.40
C ARG A 42 6.34 -15.08 -10.62
N PHE A 43 5.40 -15.92 -11.00
CA PHE A 43 5.31 -17.28 -10.47
C PHE A 43 6.06 -18.24 -11.39
N ALA A 44 7.27 -18.58 -11.04
CA ALA A 44 8.16 -19.40 -11.88
C ALA A 44 8.88 -20.48 -11.04
N PRO A 45 8.16 -21.54 -10.57
CA PRO A 45 8.73 -22.57 -9.70
C PRO A 45 9.89 -23.34 -10.34
N ASP A 46 9.96 -23.39 -11.67
CA ASP A 46 11.08 -24.03 -12.39
C ASP A 46 12.39 -23.21 -12.29
N ILE A 47 12.28 -21.89 -12.04
CA ILE A 47 13.41 -20.97 -11.92
C ILE A 47 13.68 -20.65 -10.45
N TYR A 48 12.62 -20.43 -9.68
CA TYR A 48 12.66 -20.05 -8.26
C TYR A 48 11.86 -21.05 -7.42
N PRO A 49 12.37 -22.26 -7.20
CA PRO A 49 11.62 -23.32 -6.51
C PRO A 49 11.39 -22.99 -5.04
N GLY A 50 10.14 -23.16 -4.58
CA GLY A 50 9.76 -23.11 -3.18
C GLY A 50 9.73 -21.72 -2.55
N ALA A 51 9.92 -21.68 -1.25
CA ALA A 51 9.76 -20.46 -0.46
C ALA A 51 10.96 -19.52 -0.55
N TYR A 52 12.17 -20.04 -0.75
CA TYR A 52 13.41 -19.28 -0.70
C TYR A 52 14.36 -19.61 -1.84
N ASN A 53 14.90 -18.60 -2.45
CA ASN A 53 16.03 -18.69 -3.38
C ASN A 53 17.09 -17.67 -2.98
N ALA A 54 18.34 -18.14 -2.89
CA ALA A 54 19.49 -17.32 -2.54
C ALA A 54 19.67 -16.17 -3.55
N PRO A 55 20.18 -15.00 -3.08
CA PRO A 55 20.35 -13.87 -3.97
C PRO A 55 21.44 -14.15 -5.01
N GLY A 56 21.22 -13.64 -6.22
CA GLY A 56 22.20 -13.59 -7.28
C GLY A 56 23.23 -12.45 -7.09
N PRO A 57 24.04 -12.15 -8.12
CA PRO A 57 25.00 -11.06 -8.09
C PRO A 57 24.37 -9.67 -7.86
N ASP A 58 23.08 -9.52 -8.18
CA ASP A 58 22.27 -8.31 -7.96
C ASP A 58 21.80 -8.13 -6.51
N SER A 59 22.10 -9.11 -5.65
CA SER A 59 21.71 -9.16 -4.22
C SER A 59 20.20 -9.22 -4.00
N ILE A 60 19.43 -9.69 -4.99
CA ILE A 60 17.97 -9.84 -4.91
C ILE A 60 17.63 -11.27 -4.49
N TYR A 61 16.84 -11.40 -3.42
CA TYR A 61 16.21 -12.65 -3.02
C TYR A 61 14.90 -12.83 -3.79
N HIS A 62 14.66 -14.02 -4.30
CA HIS A 62 13.38 -14.40 -4.88
C HIS A 62 12.68 -15.37 -3.94
N LEU A 63 11.53 -14.97 -3.39
CA LEU A 63 10.77 -15.77 -2.45
C LEU A 63 9.45 -16.24 -3.08
N VAL A 64 8.88 -17.32 -2.54
CA VAL A 64 7.57 -17.87 -2.92
C VAL A 64 7.44 -18.05 -4.44
N ASN A 65 8.35 -18.87 -4.98
CA ASN A 65 8.43 -19.16 -6.42
C ASN A 65 8.61 -17.90 -7.31
N GLY A 66 9.22 -16.83 -6.76
CA GLY A 66 9.53 -15.58 -7.47
C GLY A 66 8.44 -14.51 -7.41
N ARG A 67 7.34 -14.74 -6.67
CA ARG A 67 6.28 -13.72 -6.47
C ARG A 67 6.68 -12.58 -5.54
N ILE A 68 7.76 -12.76 -4.79
CA ILE A 68 8.37 -11.73 -3.95
C ILE A 68 9.81 -11.52 -4.39
N ILE A 69 10.17 -10.28 -4.62
CA ILE A 69 11.55 -9.82 -4.71
C ILE A 69 11.89 -9.04 -3.45
N LEU A 70 13.05 -9.31 -2.84
CA LEU A 70 13.49 -8.70 -1.60
C LEU A 70 14.96 -8.33 -1.69
N LYS A 71 15.32 -7.15 -1.21
CA LYS A 71 16.70 -6.66 -1.21
C LYS A 71 17.03 -5.92 0.07
N LYS A 72 18.26 -6.08 0.56
CA LYS A 72 18.77 -5.25 1.64
C LYS A 72 19.19 -3.90 1.07
N VAL A 73 18.67 -2.82 1.64
CA VAL A 73 19.07 -1.45 1.33
C VAL A 73 19.70 -0.81 2.56
N THR A 74 20.56 0.17 2.37
CA THR A 74 21.18 0.95 3.45
C THR A 74 20.94 2.41 3.14
N LEU A 75 20.14 3.07 3.95
CA LEU A 75 19.90 4.50 3.89
C LEU A 75 20.87 5.21 4.85
N PRO A 76 21.31 6.43 4.52
CA PRO A 76 22.10 7.24 5.45
C PRO A 76 21.32 7.55 6.72
N GLU A 77 22.01 7.60 7.86
CA GLU A 77 21.46 8.10 9.11
C GLU A 77 21.50 9.64 9.09
N TYR A 78 20.35 10.29 9.17
CA TYR A 78 20.22 11.74 9.16
C TYR A 78 20.11 12.30 10.58
N LYS A 79 20.53 13.57 10.72
CA LYS A 79 20.34 14.36 11.96
C LYS A 79 19.39 15.53 11.74
N ARG A 80 19.32 16.01 10.50
CA ARG A 80 18.29 16.95 10.06
C ARG A 80 17.05 16.20 9.63
N ASN A 81 15.92 16.87 9.72
CA ASN A 81 14.66 16.37 9.23
C ASN A 81 14.75 15.97 7.76
N VAL A 82 13.99 14.96 7.37
CA VAL A 82 13.95 14.44 6.00
C VAL A 82 12.52 14.28 5.53
N SER A 83 12.32 14.35 4.23
CA SER A 83 11.15 13.78 3.57
C SER A 83 11.57 12.56 2.77
N VAL A 84 10.76 11.51 2.79
CA VAL A 84 11.08 10.25 2.13
C VAL A 84 9.95 9.88 1.19
N LYS A 85 10.29 9.69 -0.09
CA LYS A 85 9.35 9.30 -1.14
C LYS A 85 9.69 7.94 -1.71
N LEU A 86 8.68 7.12 -1.87
CA LEU A 86 8.75 5.85 -2.59
C LEU A 86 8.13 6.04 -3.97
N ARG A 87 8.90 5.70 -5.02
CA ARG A 87 8.38 5.63 -6.39
C ARG A 87 8.44 4.19 -6.88
N VAL A 88 7.34 3.71 -7.43
CA VAL A 88 7.24 2.36 -7.98
C VAL A 88 6.69 2.43 -9.39
N THR A 89 7.31 1.71 -10.32
CA THR A 89 6.85 1.58 -11.69
C THR A 89 6.65 0.10 -12.00
N VAL A 90 5.51 -0.23 -12.60
CA VAL A 90 5.16 -1.62 -12.96
C VAL A 90 4.69 -1.67 -14.41
N ALA A 91 5.17 -2.69 -15.13
CA ALA A 91 4.65 -3.10 -16.43
C ALA A 91 4.35 -4.59 -16.43
N SER A 92 3.35 -5.02 -17.20
CA SER A 92 3.10 -6.45 -17.43
C SER A 92 4.21 -7.04 -18.30
N ASN A 93 4.67 -8.22 -17.96
CA ASN A 93 5.56 -9.03 -18.79
C ASN A 93 4.81 -10.19 -19.49
N GLY A 94 3.45 -10.12 -19.46
CA GLY A 94 2.56 -11.11 -20.05
C GLY A 94 1.39 -11.54 -19.17
N ASP A 95 1.43 -11.29 -17.85
CA ASP A 95 0.23 -11.41 -17.00
C ASP A 95 -0.77 -10.32 -17.38
N ARG A 96 -1.96 -10.74 -17.82
CA ARG A 96 -3.00 -9.83 -18.32
C ARG A 96 -3.96 -9.32 -17.25
N TRP A 97 -3.89 -9.87 -16.04
CA TRP A 97 -4.89 -9.63 -15.00
C TRP A 97 -4.48 -8.51 -14.05
N ASP A 98 -5.46 -7.92 -13.39
CA ASP A 98 -5.25 -7.08 -12.23
C ASP A 98 -4.88 -7.94 -11.01
N LYS A 99 -3.84 -7.56 -10.32
CA LYS A 99 -3.29 -8.28 -9.17
C LYS A 99 -3.02 -7.34 -8.02
N SER A 100 -3.28 -7.79 -6.80
CA SER A 100 -2.82 -7.06 -5.62
C SER A 100 -1.30 -7.08 -5.55
N GLY A 101 -0.73 -5.92 -5.22
CA GLY A 101 0.69 -5.73 -5.02
C GLY A 101 0.97 -4.95 -3.74
N SER A 102 2.10 -5.23 -3.12
CA SER A 102 2.55 -4.56 -1.91
C SER A 102 4.05 -4.31 -1.96
N CYS A 103 4.45 -3.06 -1.76
CA CYS A 103 5.82 -2.71 -1.40
C CYS A 103 5.90 -2.69 0.12
N PHE A 104 6.91 -3.32 0.69
CA PHE A 104 6.97 -3.51 2.13
C PHE A 104 8.39 -3.45 2.68
N VAL A 105 8.49 -3.22 3.99
CA VAL A 105 9.72 -3.30 4.77
C VAL A 105 9.57 -4.36 5.86
N LEU A 106 10.65 -5.07 6.18
CA LEU A 106 10.72 -5.98 7.32
C LEU A 106 11.16 -5.20 8.56
N PRO A 107 10.26 -4.95 9.55
CA PRO A 107 10.56 -4.06 10.67
C PRO A 107 11.60 -4.60 11.65
N ASN A 108 11.76 -5.92 11.74
CA ASN A 108 12.70 -6.58 12.64
C ASN A 108 13.70 -7.43 11.85
N ALA A 109 14.81 -6.82 11.42
CA ALA A 109 15.84 -7.52 10.65
C ALA A 109 16.62 -8.57 11.47
N SER A 110 16.64 -8.47 12.79
CA SER A 110 17.36 -9.37 13.70
C SER A 110 16.47 -10.46 14.34
N GLY A 111 15.16 -10.23 14.38
CA GLY A 111 14.19 -11.17 14.95
C GLY A 111 13.60 -12.13 13.92
N ILE A 112 12.41 -12.64 14.22
CA ILE A 112 11.62 -13.45 13.28
C ILE A 112 11.07 -12.52 12.20
N ASN A 113 11.30 -12.84 10.93
CA ASN A 113 10.81 -12.07 9.78
C ASN A 113 10.60 -13.00 8.57
N LEU A 114 9.98 -12.47 7.52
CA LEU A 114 9.65 -13.25 6.32
C LEU A 114 10.87 -13.91 5.67
N LEU A 115 12.05 -13.29 5.71
CA LEU A 115 13.24 -13.85 5.07
C LEU A 115 13.74 -15.11 5.77
N ASN A 116 13.82 -15.08 7.12
CA ASN A 116 14.29 -16.26 7.85
C ASN A 116 13.23 -17.36 7.94
N ILE A 117 11.94 -17.02 7.87
CA ILE A 117 10.86 -17.99 7.69
C ILE A 117 10.95 -18.65 6.31
N ALA A 118 11.15 -17.87 5.25
CA ALA A 118 11.34 -18.38 3.90
C ALA A 118 12.51 -19.36 3.80
N LYS A 119 13.59 -19.09 4.52
CA LYS A 119 14.77 -19.98 4.62
C LYS A 119 14.51 -21.25 5.42
N GLY A 120 13.41 -21.34 6.18
CA GLY A 120 13.16 -22.41 7.14
C GLY A 120 14.02 -22.35 8.40
N GLU A 121 14.62 -21.20 8.69
CA GLU A 121 15.44 -20.97 9.90
C GLU A 121 14.59 -20.64 11.13
N LYS A 122 13.40 -20.10 10.91
CA LYS A 122 12.43 -19.68 11.92
C LYS A 122 11.01 -20.03 11.48
N GLU A 123 10.11 -20.04 12.47
CA GLU A 123 8.67 -20.21 12.27
C GLU A 123 7.95 -18.99 12.87
N PHE A 124 6.76 -18.69 12.39
CA PHE A 124 5.91 -17.69 13.04
C PHE A 124 5.60 -18.08 14.49
N PRO A 125 5.57 -17.12 15.42
CA PRO A 125 5.14 -17.42 16.78
C PRO A 125 3.69 -17.92 16.79
N ALA A 126 3.45 -18.89 17.68
CA ALA A 126 2.10 -19.40 17.89
C ALA A 126 1.18 -18.29 18.44
N VAL A 127 -0.07 -18.29 18.01
CA VAL A 127 -1.12 -17.44 18.53
C VAL A 127 -2.16 -18.26 19.30
N ASP A 128 -2.97 -17.60 20.13
CA ASP A 128 -4.14 -18.25 20.74
C ASP A 128 -5.11 -18.67 19.64
N SER A 129 -5.19 -19.97 19.37
CA SER A 129 -5.97 -20.51 18.26
C SER A 129 -7.49 -20.32 18.41
N VAL A 130 -7.98 -19.96 19.59
CA VAL A 130 -9.40 -19.67 19.83
C VAL A 130 -9.69 -18.19 19.64
N LYS A 131 -8.93 -17.31 20.32
CA LYS A 131 -9.10 -15.86 20.25
C LYS A 131 -8.62 -15.29 18.89
N LEU A 132 -7.51 -15.81 18.38
CA LEU A 132 -6.76 -15.30 17.25
C LEU A 132 -6.64 -16.34 16.12
N GLU A 133 -7.71 -17.10 15.88
CA GLU A 133 -7.79 -18.06 14.77
C GLU A 133 -7.38 -17.39 13.46
N LYS A 134 -6.54 -18.06 12.67
CA LYS A 134 -6.00 -17.60 11.37
C LYS A 134 -5.12 -16.35 11.42
N MET A 135 -4.64 -15.94 12.59
CA MET A 135 -3.83 -14.74 12.76
C MET A 135 -2.31 -15.03 12.85
N ILE A 136 -1.88 -16.26 12.60
CA ILE A 136 -0.45 -16.62 12.56
C ILE A 136 0.26 -15.81 11.47
N GLY A 137 1.32 -15.10 11.88
CA GLY A 137 2.12 -14.26 10.98
C GLY A 137 1.44 -12.96 10.53
N ILE A 138 0.24 -12.67 11.03
CA ILE A 138 -0.55 -11.48 10.70
C ILE A 138 -0.40 -10.40 11.77
N ILE A 139 -0.28 -10.81 13.04
CA ILE A 139 -0.18 -9.91 14.20
C ILE A 139 1.19 -10.05 14.89
N PRO A 140 1.61 -9.08 15.73
CA PRO A 140 2.83 -9.18 16.52
C PRO A 140 2.84 -10.43 17.42
N GLY A 141 4.02 -10.92 17.70
CA GLY A 141 4.27 -12.03 18.63
C GLY A 141 5.67 -11.97 19.21
N THR A 142 6.05 -12.96 19.99
CA THR A 142 7.37 -13.01 20.60
C THR A 142 8.46 -12.94 19.53
N ASP A 143 9.28 -11.90 19.56
CA ASP A 143 10.38 -11.61 18.61
C ASP A 143 9.94 -11.48 17.14
N TYR A 144 8.66 -11.20 16.91
CA TYR A 144 8.06 -11.02 15.59
C TYR A 144 7.20 -9.76 15.51
N GLN A 145 7.39 -9.00 14.46
CA GLN A 145 6.52 -7.92 14.04
C GLN A 145 6.05 -8.17 12.61
N PRO A 146 4.77 -7.97 12.30
CA PRO A 146 4.27 -8.10 10.94
C PRO A 146 4.93 -7.10 10.00
N THR A 147 5.00 -7.47 8.75
CA THR A 147 5.52 -6.64 7.67
C THR A 147 4.76 -5.32 7.58
N VAL A 148 5.47 -4.21 7.41
CA VAL A 148 4.86 -2.88 7.21
C VAL A 148 4.82 -2.57 5.73
N GLU A 149 3.65 -2.23 5.21
CA GLU A 149 3.50 -1.79 3.84
C GLU A 149 3.99 -0.35 3.68
N LEU A 150 4.89 -0.16 2.71
CA LEU A 150 5.32 1.16 2.23
C LEU A 150 4.34 1.72 1.20
N MET A 151 3.71 0.82 0.42
CA MET A 151 2.71 1.16 -0.58
C MET A 151 1.91 -0.10 -0.94
N ARG A 152 0.59 0.00 -0.98
CA ARG A 152 -0.27 -0.99 -1.64
C ARG A 152 -0.68 -0.47 -3.00
N PHE A 153 -0.70 -1.35 -4.00
CA PHE A 153 -1.12 -1.02 -5.36
C PHE A 153 -1.86 -2.17 -6.02
N MET A 154 -2.54 -1.87 -7.11
CA MET A 154 -3.15 -2.88 -7.96
C MET A 154 -2.54 -2.79 -9.34
N THR A 155 -2.05 -3.92 -9.87
CA THR A 155 -1.56 -3.94 -11.22
C THR A 155 -2.71 -3.72 -12.19
N PRO A 156 -2.49 -3.02 -13.31
CA PRO A 156 -3.52 -2.88 -14.33
C PRO A 156 -3.57 -4.11 -15.24
N PHE A 157 -4.64 -4.21 -16.03
CA PHE A 157 -4.83 -5.26 -17.02
C PHE A 157 -3.85 -5.14 -18.18
N GLY A 158 -2.64 -5.67 -18.02
CA GLY A 158 -1.68 -5.91 -19.06
C GLY A 158 -0.97 -4.69 -19.64
N VAL A 159 -0.83 -3.61 -18.88
CA VAL A 159 -0.08 -2.40 -19.28
C VAL A 159 1.31 -2.75 -19.82
N GLY A 160 1.73 -2.12 -20.89
CA GLY A 160 3.02 -2.37 -21.54
C GLY A 160 2.96 -3.54 -22.52
N HIS A 161 2.84 -4.77 -22.03
CA HIS A 161 2.85 -5.96 -22.90
C HIS A 161 1.71 -5.98 -23.93
N TYR A 162 0.50 -5.55 -23.54
CA TYR A 162 -0.68 -5.51 -24.40
C TYR A 162 -1.03 -4.09 -24.87
N SER A 163 -0.12 -3.13 -24.73
CA SER A 163 -0.36 -1.72 -25.08
C SER A 163 -0.24 -1.47 -26.59
N SER A 164 0.38 -2.39 -27.34
CA SER A 164 0.52 -2.24 -28.79
C SER A 164 -0.83 -2.32 -29.51
N PRO A 165 -1.15 -1.39 -30.42
CA PRO A 165 -2.35 -1.47 -31.25
C PRO A 165 -2.43 -2.72 -32.15
N GLU A 166 -1.29 -3.35 -32.43
CA GLU A 166 -1.18 -4.57 -33.21
C GLU A 166 -1.44 -5.84 -32.41
N ASP A 167 -1.52 -5.71 -31.07
CA ASP A 167 -1.81 -6.85 -30.20
C ASP A 167 -3.17 -7.47 -30.50
N SER A 168 -3.21 -8.81 -30.56
CA SER A 168 -4.42 -9.56 -30.90
C SER A 168 -5.55 -9.38 -29.88
N LEU A 169 -5.23 -9.12 -28.60
CA LEU A 169 -6.25 -8.86 -27.59
C LEU A 169 -6.90 -7.49 -27.78
N THR A 170 -6.15 -6.46 -28.08
CA THR A 170 -6.68 -5.11 -28.31
C THR A 170 -7.40 -5.01 -29.66
N LYS A 171 -6.91 -5.69 -30.69
CA LYS A 171 -7.43 -5.64 -32.05
C LYS A 171 -8.86 -6.18 -32.19
N HIS A 172 -9.25 -7.16 -31.40
CA HIS A 172 -10.56 -7.83 -31.49
C HIS A 172 -11.57 -7.33 -30.46
N ARG A 173 -11.21 -6.36 -29.61
CA ARG A 173 -12.13 -5.80 -28.62
C ARG A 173 -12.98 -4.69 -29.20
N LYS A 174 -14.24 -4.63 -28.75
CA LYS A 174 -15.07 -3.49 -29.06
C LYS A 174 -14.48 -2.24 -28.39
N PRO A 175 -14.41 -1.11 -29.10
CA PRO A 175 -13.65 0.04 -28.66
C PRO A 175 -14.25 0.65 -27.39
N VAL A 176 -13.49 0.64 -26.33
CA VAL A 176 -13.53 1.67 -25.31
C VAL A 176 -12.54 2.71 -25.81
N TYR A 177 -12.99 3.95 -26.01
CA TYR A 177 -12.12 4.99 -26.54
C TYR A 177 -10.96 5.24 -25.58
N VAL A 178 -9.76 5.08 -26.07
CA VAL A 178 -8.51 5.41 -25.41
C VAL A 178 -7.61 6.02 -26.48
N ASP A 179 -7.09 7.20 -26.20
CA ASP A 179 -6.26 7.94 -27.16
C ASP A 179 -4.93 7.20 -27.42
N HIS A 180 -4.32 6.73 -26.33
CA HIS A 180 -3.15 5.87 -26.36
C HIS A 180 -3.13 4.99 -25.08
N TRP A 181 -2.51 3.82 -25.20
CA TRP A 181 -2.23 2.95 -24.08
C TRP A 181 -0.85 3.29 -23.49
N GLU A 182 -0.77 3.35 -22.18
CA GLU A 182 0.50 3.58 -21.49
C GLU A 182 1.38 2.30 -21.53
N ASP A 183 2.70 2.50 -21.51
CA ASP A 183 3.66 1.40 -21.50
C ASP A 183 3.95 0.87 -20.08
N SER A 184 3.64 1.63 -19.05
CA SER A 184 3.80 1.28 -17.65
C SER A 184 2.87 2.13 -16.78
N VAL A 185 2.70 1.74 -15.52
CA VAL A 185 2.08 2.58 -14.50
C VAL A 185 3.11 2.91 -13.42
N SER A 186 3.07 4.14 -12.92
CA SER A 186 3.95 4.62 -11.84
C SER A 186 3.14 5.28 -10.75
N TRP A 187 3.55 5.02 -9.50
CA TRP A 187 2.97 5.64 -8.31
C TRP A 187 4.09 6.25 -7.47
N GLU A 188 3.74 7.30 -6.73
CA GLU A 188 4.61 7.94 -5.75
C GLU A 188 3.84 8.11 -4.45
N GLN A 189 4.46 7.74 -3.33
CA GLN A 189 3.86 7.87 -2.00
C GLN A 189 4.88 8.46 -1.03
N ASP A 190 4.44 9.38 -0.17
CA ASP A 190 5.21 9.86 0.97
C ASP A 190 5.25 8.77 2.04
N ILE A 191 6.45 8.34 2.39
CA ILE A 191 6.73 7.35 3.42
C ILE A 191 7.61 7.91 4.54
N THR A 192 7.62 9.22 4.71
CA THR A 192 8.44 9.92 5.71
C THR A 192 8.24 9.39 7.13
N ASP A 193 7.00 9.06 7.50
CA ASP A 193 6.69 8.48 8.81
C ASP A 193 7.31 7.09 9.02
N LEU A 194 7.67 6.40 7.93
CA LEU A 194 8.28 5.05 7.96
C LEU A 194 9.81 5.08 7.87
N TYR A 195 10.43 6.27 7.81
CA TYR A 195 11.89 6.41 7.78
C TYR A 195 12.59 5.65 8.91
N PRO A 196 12.09 5.60 10.17
CA PRO A 196 12.73 4.83 11.24
C PRO A 196 12.91 3.34 10.95
N LEU A 197 12.05 2.75 10.10
CA LEU A 197 12.18 1.35 9.66
C LEU A 197 13.21 1.15 8.54
N LEU A 198 13.63 2.23 7.90
CA LEU A 198 14.53 2.21 6.74
C LEU A 198 15.95 2.68 7.09
N GLU A 199 16.08 3.45 8.19
CA GLU A 199 17.34 4.05 8.62
C GLU A 199 18.41 3.00 8.89
N GLY A 200 19.64 3.27 8.46
CA GLY A 200 20.82 2.43 8.73
C GLY A 200 20.85 1.10 7.99
N GLY A 201 19.71 0.51 7.64
CA GLY A 201 19.67 -0.71 6.84
C GLY A 201 18.42 -1.55 7.07
N ALA A 202 17.69 -1.82 5.99
CA ALA A 202 16.44 -2.56 6.00
C ALA A 202 16.35 -3.56 4.85
N TYR A 203 15.48 -4.55 5.00
CA TYR A 203 15.03 -5.38 3.88
C TYR A 203 13.74 -4.80 3.32
N VAL A 204 13.76 -4.42 2.04
CA VAL A 204 12.62 -3.86 1.32
C VAL A 204 12.25 -4.79 0.19
N GLY A 205 10.96 -5.03 -0.02
CA GLY A 205 10.47 -5.97 -1.03
C GLY A 205 9.26 -5.48 -1.81
N ILE A 206 9.01 -6.19 -2.92
CA ILE A 206 7.77 -6.11 -3.69
C ILE A 206 7.16 -7.51 -3.74
N PHE A 207 5.89 -7.61 -3.41
CA PHE A 207 5.04 -8.76 -3.65
C PHE A 207 4.00 -8.43 -4.71
N ILE A 208 3.76 -9.34 -5.66
CA ILE A 208 2.61 -9.29 -6.57
C ILE A 208 1.96 -10.67 -6.56
N ASP A 209 0.64 -10.72 -6.35
CA ASP A 209 -0.12 -11.98 -6.31
C ASP A 209 -0.36 -12.56 -7.72
N THR A 210 0.70 -12.64 -8.51
CA THR A 210 0.70 -13.25 -9.83
C THR A 210 0.87 -14.78 -9.74
N TRP A 211 0.22 -15.50 -10.67
CA TRP A 211 0.28 -16.95 -10.79
C TRP A 211 0.72 -17.38 -12.19
N THR A 212 1.32 -16.46 -12.95
CA THR A 212 1.82 -16.74 -14.28
C THR A 212 3.34 -16.68 -14.33
N PRO A 213 3.99 -17.48 -15.18
CA PRO A 213 5.45 -17.47 -15.35
C PRO A 213 5.96 -16.18 -16.01
N GLU A 214 5.12 -15.48 -16.75
CA GLU A 214 5.43 -14.19 -17.38
C GLU A 214 5.47 -13.09 -16.32
N GLY A 215 4.43 -12.96 -15.49
CA GLY A 215 4.29 -12.01 -14.41
C GLY A 215 4.40 -10.55 -14.85
N TYR A 216 5.17 -9.79 -14.07
CA TYR A 216 5.37 -8.34 -14.19
C TYR A 216 6.85 -8.00 -14.14
N VAL A 217 7.18 -6.77 -14.55
CA VAL A 217 8.46 -6.13 -14.34
C VAL A 217 8.24 -4.93 -13.42
N ALA A 218 9.06 -4.80 -12.38
CA ALA A 218 8.93 -3.74 -11.38
C ALA A 218 10.24 -3.01 -11.15
N SER A 219 10.14 -1.68 -11.02
CA SER A 219 11.22 -0.81 -10.58
C SER A 219 10.79 -0.07 -9.32
N MET A 220 11.73 0.13 -8.37
CA MET A 220 11.48 0.83 -7.12
C MET A 220 12.64 1.76 -6.80
N THR A 221 12.31 3.00 -6.46
CA THR A 221 13.27 4.01 -6.00
C THR A 221 12.80 4.62 -4.69
N ILE A 222 13.73 4.85 -3.77
CA ILE A 222 13.52 5.61 -2.54
C ILE A 222 14.35 6.87 -2.63
N ASP A 223 13.70 8.02 -2.55
CA ASP A 223 14.30 9.35 -2.52
C ASP A 223 14.18 9.91 -1.11
N VAL A 224 15.30 10.42 -0.57
CA VAL A 224 15.37 11.08 0.73
C VAL A 224 15.89 12.50 0.51
N ASP A 225 15.04 13.47 0.78
CA ASP A 225 15.35 14.90 0.69
C ASP A 225 15.61 15.44 2.09
N GLU A 226 16.83 15.92 2.37
CA GLU A 226 17.19 16.50 3.67
C GLU A 226 16.74 17.95 3.77
N SER A 227 16.26 18.36 4.95
CA SER A 227 15.86 19.75 5.21
C SER A 227 17.01 20.72 4.99
N ASP A 228 16.77 21.81 4.26
CA ASP A 228 17.73 22.92 4.06
C ASP A 228 17.95 23.73 5.35
N LEU A 229 17.03 23.60 6.34
CA LEU A 229 17.11 24.35 7.58
C LEU A 229 18.14 23.74 8.53
N THR A 230 19.17 24.49 8.85
CA THR A 230 20.32 24.03 9.68
C THR A 230 19.94 23.68 11.12
N CYS A 231 18.77 24.06 11.58
CA CYS A 231 18.26 23.80 12.93
C CYS A 231 17.04 22.84 12.95
N ASP A 232 16.60 22.35 11.80
CA ASP A 232 15.48 21.41 11.67
C ASP A 232 15.97 19.99 11.99
N ALA A 233 15.91 19.63 13.28
CA ALA A 233 16.36 18.32 13.73
C ALA A 233 15.37 17.23 13.32
N LEU A 234 15.89 16.06 12.94
CA LEU A 234 15.08 14.89 12.64
C LEU A 234 14.22 14.52 13.87
N PRO A 235 12.89 14.48 13.74
CA PRO A 235 12.03 13.99 14.81
C PRO A 235 12.33 12.53 15.11
N LYS A 236 12.35 12.17 16.38
CA LYS A 236 12.36 10.77 16.77
C LYS A 236 10.95 10.23 16.67
N LYS A 237 10.75 9.35 15.70
CA LYS A 237 9.47 8.67 15.47
C LYS A 237 9.59 7.19 15.78
N HIS A 238 8.49 6.62 16.23
CA HIS A 238 8.33 5.18 16.38
C HIS A 238 7.21 4.67 15.45
N VAL A 239 7.41 3.49 14.91
CA VAL A 239 6.42 2.77 14.11
C VAL A 239 6.14 1.45 14.78
N GLU A 240 4.89 1.23 15.17
CA GLU A 240 4.42 -0.01 15.81
C GLU A 240 3.49 -0.77 14.87
N PRO A 241 3.95 -1.87 14.24
CA PRO A 241 3.10 -2.71 13.41
C PRO A 241 2.04 -3.43 14.25
N LEU A 242 0.77 -3.31 13.87
CA LEU A 242 -0.34 -3.94 14.58
C LEU A 242 -0.86 -5.18 13.86
N MET A 243 -1.07 -5.11 12.54
CA MET A 243 -1.50 -6.26 11.74
C MET A 243 -1.19 -6.06 10.26
N ASN A 244 -1.03 -7.18 9.55
CA ASN A 244 -0.97 -7.19 8.09
C ASN A 244 -1.50 -8.53 7.58
N THR A 245 -2.66 -8.53 6.92
CA THR A 245 -3.30 -9.73 6.38
C THR A 245 -2.87 -10.08 4.96
N VAL A 246 -1.92 -9.35 4.36
CA VAL A 246 -1.32 -9.76 3.08
C VAL A 246 -0.57 -11.08 3.29
N TYR A 247 -0.97 -12.10 2.55
CA TYR A 247 -0.45 -13.46 2.69
C TYR A 247 0.85 -13.68 1.88
N TYR A 248 1.92 -13.04 2.33
CA TYR A 248 3.22 -13.10 1.67
C TYR A 248 3.79 -14.52 1.63
N ILE A 249 3.84 -15.20 2.79
CA ILE A 249 4.43 -16.51 2.93
C ILE A 249 3.89 -17.23 4.16
N GLY A 250 3.21 -18.34 3.98
CA GLY A 250 2.75 -19.20 5.08
C GLY A 250 1.62 -18.67 5.95
N GLN A 251 1.18 -17.41 5.75
CA GLN A 251 -0.04 -16.91 6.38
C GLN A 251 -1.26 -17.59 5.77
N GLU A 252 -2.30 -17.73 6.57
CA GLU A 252 -3.58 -18.22 6.07
C GLU A 252 -4.28 -17.18 5.20
N TYR A 253 -5.20 -17.66 4.36
CA TYR A 253 -6.02 -16.80 3.49
C TYR A 253 -6.86 -15.83 4.33
N PRO A 254 -6.94 -14.53 4.00
CA PRO A 254 -7.50 -13.50 4.87
C PRO A 254 -9.03 -13.39 4.80
N ASP A 255 -9.75 -14.48 5.11
CA ASP A 255 -11.22 -14.55 5.19
C ASP A 255 -11.75 -14.35 6.62
N ILE A 256 -10.91 -13.97 7.56
CA ILE A 256 -11.25 -13.88 8.99
C ILE A 256 -12.38 -12.89 9.27
N PHE A 257 -12.42 -11.76 8.53
CA PHE A 257 -13.41 -10.70 8.73
C PHE A 257 -14.84 -11.13 8.39
N ALA A 258 -15.03 -12.17 7.57
CA ALA A 258 -16.33 -12.77 7.31
C ALA A 258 -16.85 -13.64 8.48
N ARG A 259 -15.99 -13.94 9.44
CA ARG A 259 -16.29 -14.85 10.56
C ARG A 259 -16.48 -14.11 11.87
N LYS A 260 -15.67 -13.09 12.11
CA LYS A 260 -15.65 -12.33 13.36
C LYS A 260 -14.90 -11.01 13.22
N ASP A 261 -15.14 -10.11 14.14
CA ASP A 261 -14.29 -8.96 14.38
C ASP A 261 -12.89 -9.41 14.84
N VAL A 262 -11.87 -8.69 14.45
CA VAL A 262 -10.50 -8.97 14.84
C VAL A 262 -10.08 -7.96 15.87
N SER A 263 -9.78 -8.44 17.09
CA SER A 263 -9.28 -7.60 18.19
C SER A 263 -7.85 -8.01 18.56
N LEU A 264 -6.99 -7.03 18.74
CA LEU A 264 -5.60 -7.20 19.16
C LEU A 264 -5.21 -6.12 20.16
N ASP A 265 -4.29 -6.48 21.06
CA ASP A 265 -3.83 -5.59 22.11
C ASP A 265 -2.53 -4.89 21.68
N PHE A 266 -2.34 -3.64 22.14
CA PHE A 266 -1.13 -2.85 21.92
C PHE A 266 -0.87 -1.91 23.09
N ASP A 267 0.35 -1.40 23.20
CA ASP A 267 0.75 -0.50 24.28
C ASP A 267 1.23 0.84 23.74
N ILE A 268 0.82 1.93 24.39
CA ILE A 268 1.33 3.28 24.15
C ILE A 268 2.30 3.63 25.28
N PRO A 269 3.59 3.91 24.99
CA PRO A 269 4.57 4.23 26.03
C PRO A 269 4.36 5.63 26.61
N GLN A 270 4.91 5.83 27.81
CA GLN A 270 4.98 7.16 28.42
C GLN A 270 5.80 8.10 27.53
N GLY A 271 5.26 9.30 27.26
CA GLY A 271 5.93 10.31 26.46
C GLY A 271 5.62 10.27 24.96
N ALA A 272 4.91 9.26 24.47
CA ALA A 272 4.42 9.24 23.09
C ALA A 272 3.53 10.46 22.81
N ARG A 273 3.76 11.12 21.67
CA ARG A 273 3.03 12.31 21.23
C ARG A 273 2.60 12.11 19.77
N ASP A 274 1.55 12.81 19.38
CA ASP A 274 1.02 12.77 18.02
C ASP A 274 0.79 11.33 17.51
N VAL A 275 0.15 10.52 18.36
CA VAL A 275 -0.15 9.12 18.01
C VAL A 275 -1.17 9.07 16.90
N ARG A 276 -0.80 8.42 15.81
CA ARG A 276 -1.64 8.26 14.61
C ARG A 276 -1.75 6.80 14.21
N LEU A 277 -2.96 6.38 13.88
CA LEU A 277 -3.22 5.08 13.26
C LEU A 277 -3.20 5.26 11.74
N LYS A 278 -2.43 4.42 11.06
CA LYS A 278 -2.45 4.24 9.61
C LYS A 278 -3.18 2.93 9.30
N TYR A 279 -4.17 3.01 8.42
CA TYR A 279 -5.02 1.88 8.06
C TYR A 279 -5.13 1.76 6.54
N ILE A 280 -4.75 0.60 6.00
CA ILE A 280 -4.79 0.29 4.58
C ILE A 280 -5.73 -0.89 4.39
N VAL A 281 -6.76 -0.71 3.57
CA VAL A 281 -7.77 -1.76 3.37
C VAL A 281 -8.20 -1.85 1.92
N THR A 282 -8.40 -3.08 1.43
CA THR A 282 -8.97 -3.38 0.12
C THR A 282 -9.77 -4.67 0.16
N GLY A 283 -10.98 -4.65 -0.43
CA GLY A 283 -11.83 -5.85 -0.56
C GLY A 283 -11.64 -6.52 -1.92
N HIS A 284 -11.62 -7.83 -1.94
CA HIS A 284 -11.30 -8.64 -3.10
C HIS A 284 -12.23 -9.83 -3.26
N GLY A 285 -12.38 -10.28 -4.52
CA GLY A 285 -13.06 -11.52 -4.86
C GLY A 285 -14.58 -11.43 -4.90
N GLY A 286 -15.23 -12.60 -5.07
CA GLY A 286 -16.67 -12.75 -5.07
C GLY A 286 -17.38 -12.38 -6.36
N HIS A 287 -16.67 -12.08 -7.44
CA HIS A 287 -17.24 -11.64 -8.72
C HIS A 287 -18.22 -10.47 -8.51
N SER A 288 -19.32 -10.39 -9.27
CA SER A 288 -20.27 -9.27 -9.23
C SER A 288 -21.07 -9.11 -7.92
N GLY A 289 -20.96 -10.02 -6.99
CA GLY A 289 -21.72 -9.99 -5.72
C GLY A 289 -20.84 -10.10 -4.48
N GLY A 290 -19.52 -10.03 -4.65
CA GLY A 290 -18.58 -10.21 -3.55
C GLY A 290 -17.94 -8.93 -3.04
N ASP A 291 -16.95 -9.11 -2.19
CA ASP A 291 -16.27 -8.04 -1.45
C ASP A 291 -15.59 -7.01 -2.35
N GLU A 292 -15.23 -7.38 -3.56
CA GLU A 292 -14.64 -6.47 -4.54
C GLU A 292 -15.62 -5.44 -5.09
N PHE A 293 -16.87 -5.84 -5.34
CA PHE A 293 -17.85 -5.07 -6.11
C PHE A 293 -19.09 -4.64 -5.31
N VAL A 294 -19.06 -4.77 -3.99
CA VAL A 294 -20.16 -4.36 -3.11
C VAL A 294 -19.61 -3.45 -2.01
N GLU A 295 -20.26 -2.30 -1.83
CA GLU A 295 -19.96 -1.37 -0.75
C GLU A 295 -20.15 -2.04 0.60
N LYS A 296 -19.10 -2.02 1.46
CA LYS A 296 -19.14 -2.62 2.78
C LYS A 296 -18.48 -1.71 3.80
N GLN A 297 -19.12 -1.59 4.95
CA GLN A 297 -18.63 -0.76 6.02
C GLN A 297 -17.38 -1.35 6.67
N ASN A 298 -16.42 -0.50 6.98
CA ASN A 298 -15.25 -0.81 7.79
C ASN A 298 -15.28 0.05 9.04
N ILE A 299 -15.17 -0.58 10.20
CA ILE A 299 -15.17 0.08 11.49
C ILE A 299 -13.90 -0.30 12.22
N VAL A 300 -13.10 0.70 12.59
CA VAL A 300 -11.93 0.52 13.43
C VAL A 300 -12.17 1.22 14.75
N SER A 301 -12.03 0.49 15.86
CA SER A 301 -12.27 0.99 17.21
C SER A 301 -11.03 0.83 18.07
N VAL A 302 -10.80 1.77 18.98
CA VAL A 302 -9.82 1.69 20.07
C VAL A 302 -10.58 1.67 21.37
N ASP A 303 -10.36 0.67 22.22
CA ASP A 303 -11.07 0.44 23.48
C ASP A 303 -12.61 0.49 23.35
N GLY A 304 -13.11 -0.05 22.23
CA GLY A 304 -14.54 -0.07 21.91
C GLY A 304 -15.12 1.27 21.41
N VAL A 305 -14.29 2.32 21.27
CA VAL A 305 -14.70 3.60 20.68
C VAL A 305 -14.29 3.65 19.22
N PRO A 306 -15.24 3.80 18.27
CA PRO A 306 -14.92 3.94 16.86
C PRO A 306 -14.02 5.16 16.60
N VAL A 307 -12.87 4.93 15.96
CA VAL A 307 -11.93 5.97 15.53
C VAL A 307 -11.96 6.16 14.02
N LEU A 308 -12.39 5.14 13.28
CA LEU A 308 -12.62 5.16 11.84
C LEU A 308 -13.89 4.36 11.54
N ASP A 309 -14.78 4.97 10.78
CA ASP A 309 -16.06 4.35 10.38
C ASP A 309 -16.42 4.87 8.98
N PHE A 310 -16.22 4.04 7.95
CA PHE A 310 -16.33 4.45 6.57
C PHE A 310 -16.60 3.26 5.62
N VAL A 311 -17.01 3.58 4.40
CA VAL A 311 -17.10 2.61 3.30
C VAL A 311 -15.91 2.83 2.38
N PRO A 312 -14.94 1.90 2.33
CA PRO A 312 -13.79 1.99 1.43
C PRO A 312 -14.21 1.68 -0.01
N TRP A 313 -14.60 2.71 -0.75
CA TRP A 313 -15.18 2.57 -2.09
C TRP A 313 -14.60 3.56 -3.09
N ARG A 314 -14.21 3.08 -4.27
CA ARG A 314 -13.70 3.91 -5.36
C ARG A 314 -14.64 3.90 -6.56
N THR A 315 -14.92 5.09 -7.09
CA THR A 315 -15.80 5.31 -8.25
C THR A 315 -15.06 5.92 -9.44
N ASP A 316 -13.78 6.17 -9.31
CA ASP A 316 -12.93 6.86 -10.28
C ASP A 316 -12.13 5.91 -11.19
N CYS A 317 -12.45 4.61 -11.20
CA CYS A 317 -11.67 3.59 -11.90
C CYS A 317 -11.56 3.82 -13.42
N ALA A 318 -12.54 4.48 -14.03
CA ALA A 318 -12.46 4.86 -15.43
C ALA A 318 -11.31 5.82 -15.76
N SER A 319 -10.78 6.56 -14.77
CA SER A 319 -9.61 7.45 -14.96
C SER A 319 -8.30 6.68 -15.22
N PHE A 320 -8.26 5.40 -14.84
CA PHE A 320 -7.12 4.50 -15.05
C PHE A 320 -7.21 3.69 -16.35
N ARG A 321 -8.24 3.92 -17.17
CA ARG A 321 -8.51 3.13 -18.38
C ARG A 321 -7.30 2.99 -19.30
N ARG A 322 -6.49 4.04 -19.48
CA ARG A 322 -5.31 4.05 -20.34
C ARG A 322 -4.22 3.04 -19.93
N PHE A 323 -4.24 2.56 -18.69
CA PHE A 323 -3.33 1.53 -18.17
C PHE A 323 -3.87 0.11 -18.37
N ASN A 324 -5.10 -0.07 -18.88
CA ASN A 324 -5.82 -1.34 -18.86
C ASN A 324 -6.10 -1.89 -20.27
N PRO A 325 -5.08 -2.09 -21.15
CA PRO A 325 -5.29 -2.52 -22.53
C PRO A 325 -5.88 -3.94 -22.61
N ALA A 326 -5.62 -4.80 -21.63
CA ALA A 326 -6.08 -6.18 -21.61
C ALA A 326 -7.41 -6.40 -20.87
N THR A 327 -8.10 -5.33 -20.43
CA THR A 327 -9.39 -5.41 -19.73
C THR A 327 -10.47 -6.13 -20.53
N GLY A 328 -11.38 -6.82 -19.86
CA GLY A 328 -12.61 -7.34 -20.49
C GLY A 328 -13.53 -6.19 -20.88
N VAL A 329 -14.12 -6.26 -22.07
CA VAL A 329 -15.09 -5.27 -22.56
C VAL A 329 -16.35 -5.99 -23.03
N TRP A 330 -17.52 -5.50 -22.61
CA TRP A 330 -18.82 -5.96 -23.08
C TRP A 330 -19.73 -4.79 -23.39
N LEU A 331 -20.84 -5.04 -24.07
CA LEU A 331 -21.84 -4.02 -24.37
C LEU A 331 -22.93 -4.01 -23.29
N ARG A 332 -23.28 -2.81 -22.86
CA ARG A 332 -24.41 -2.55 -21.98
C ARG A 332 -25.46 -1.72 -22.73
N LYS A 333 -26.72 -2.13 -22.66
CA LYS A 333 -27.84 -1.37 -23.18
C LYS A 333 -28.30 -0.34 -22.14
N ARG A 334 -28.52 0.89 -22.60
CA ARG A 334 -29.13 1.95 -21.81
C ARG A 334 -29.92 2.94 -22.64
N LEU A 335 -30.81 3.68 -22.01
CA LEU A 335 -31.45 4.84 -22.62
C LEU A 335 -30.47 6.01 -22.67
N ALA A 336 -30.28 6.57 -23.84
CA ALA A 336 -29.50 7.80 -24.05
C ALA A 336 -30.44 8.92 -24.51
N SER A 337 -30.30 10.07 -23.87
CA SER A 337 -31.06 11.27 -24.20
C SER A 337 -30.35 12.07 -25.27
N TYR A 338 -31.11 12.67 -26.18
CA TYR A 338 -30.58 13.55 -27.22
C TYR A 338 -31.61 14.63 -27.59
N ILE A 339 -31.15 15.74 -28.14
CA ILE A 339 -31.99 16.86 -28.57
C ILE A 339 -32.18 16.77 -30.08
N THR A 340 -33.41 16.92 -30.52
CA THR A 340 -33.80 17.04 -31.94
C THR A 340 -34.43 18.41 -32.19
N GLU A 341 -34.67 18.75 -33.45
CA GLU A 341 -35.42 19.95 -33.83
C GLU A 341 -36.82 20.01 -33.19
N ARG A 342 -37.37 18.84 -32.78
CA ARG A 342 -38.68 18.72 -32.14
C ARG A 342 -38.61 18.71 -30.61
N GLY A 343 -37.41 18.88 -30.05
CA GLY A 343 -37.16 18.87 -28.62
C GLY A 343 -36.45 17.63 -28.14
N TYR A 344 -36.65 17.31 -26.86
CA TYR A 344 -36.02 16.21 -26.18
C TYR A 344 -36.54 14.83 -26.62
N SER A 345 -35.64 13.88 -26.80
CA SER A 345 -35.98 12.52 -27.20
C SER A 345 -35.03 11.50 -26.52
N GLU A 346 -35.41 10.24 -26.49
CA GLU A 346 -34.63 9.14 -25.95
C GLU A 346 -34.54 7.98 -26.95
N LYS A 347 -33.44 7.27 -26.93
CA LYS A 347 -33.26 6.02 -27.68
C LYS A 347 -32.43 5.03 -26.88
N GLU A 348 -32.67 3.74 -27.09
CA GLU A 348 -31.80 2.69 -26.59
C GLU A 348 -30.51 2.70 -27.40
N VAL A 349 -29.37 2.70 -26.70
CA VAL A 349 -28.03 2.57 -27.27
C VAL A 349 -27.27 1.43 -26.58
N GLU A 350 -26.34 0.84 -27.28
CA GLU A 350 -25.36 -0.05 -26.71
C GLU A 350 -24.04 0.72 -26.52
N GLU A 351 -23.53 0.74 -25.29
CA GLU A 351 -22.25 1.34 -24.95
C GLU A 351 -21.25 0.29 -24.46
N PRO A 352 -19.96 0.41 -24.78
CA PRO A 352 -18.93 -0.47 -24.23
C PRO A 352 -18.70 -0.14 -22.74
N LEU A 353 -18.62 -1.22 -21.94
CA LEU A 353 -18.26 -1.17 -20.53
C LEU A 353 -16.99 -2.00 -20.33
N ALA A 354 -15.93 -1.39 -19.84
CA ALA A 354 -14.71 -2.06 -19.49
C ALA A 354 -14.75 -2.55 -18.03
N SER A 355 -14.27 -3.77 -17.77
CA SER A 355 -14.16 -4.31 -16.40
C SER A 355 -13.33 -3.40 -15.50
N SER A 356 -12.25 -2.81 -16.05
CA SER A 356 -11.40 -1.86 -15.34
C SER A 356 -12.10 -0.58 -14.87
N ASP A 357 -13.26 -0.24 -15.44
CA ASP A 357 -13.99 0.98 -15.12
C ASP A 357 -14.97 0.80 -13.94
N LEU A 358 -15.22 -0.44 -13.53
CA LEU A 358 -16.15 -0.74 -12.44
C LEU A 358 -15.61 -0.24 -11.12
N SER A 359 -16.50 0.38 -10.32
CA SER A 359 -16.22 0.75 -8.94
C SER A 359 -15.85 -0.48 -8.10
N ARG A 360 -14.93 -0.32 -7.15
CA ARG A 360 -14.41 -1.39 -6.32
C ARG A 360 -14.13 -0.95 -4.88
N SER A 361 -13.95 -1.92 -4.02
CA SER A 361 -13.64 -1.73 -2.59
C SER A 361 -12.23 -1.20 -2.39
N ASN A 362 -12.10 0.12 -2.45
CA ASN A 362 -10.90 0.96 -2.20
C ASN A 362 -9.73 0.79 -3.18
N TRP A 363 -9.94 0.26 -4.36
CA TRP A 363 -8.90 0.15 -5.38
C TRP A 363 -9.46 0.22 -6.81
N CYS A 364 -8.58 0.49 -7.77
CA CYS A 364 -8.86 0.38 -9.20
C CYS A 364 -7.69 -0.29 -9.90
N PRO A 365 -7.91 -1.06 -10.99
CA PRO A 365 -6.80 -1.62 -11.78
C PRO A 365 -5.88 -0.50 -12.29
N GLY A 366 -4.64 -0.47 -11.77
CA GLY A 366 -3.64 0.57 -12.07
C GLY A 366 -3.55 1.68 -11.02
N SER A 367 -4.26 1.59 -9.89
CA SER A 367 -4.14 2.56 -8.80
C SER A 367 -3.25 2.06 -7.67
N ASP A 368 -2.70 2.98 -6.91
CA ASP A 368 -2.25 2.77 -5.54
C ASP A 368 -3.42 2.89 -4.56
N VAL A 369 -3.15 2.54 -3.31
CA VAL A 369 -4.08 2.64 -2.18
C VAL A 369 -3.46 3.54 -1.12
N ILE A 370 -4.08 4.70 -0.91
CA ILE A 370 -3.62 5.66 0.09
C ILE A 370 -4.07 5.19 1.48
N PRO A 371 -3.18 5.14 2.48
CA PRO A 371 -3.56 4.83 3.84
C PRO A 371 -4.55 5.85 4.41
N GLU A 372 -5.60 5.37 5.08
CA GLU A 372 -6.39 6.22 5.97
C GLU A 372 -5.55 6.56 7.20
N GLU A 373 -5.58 7.82 7.61
CA GLU A 373 -4.86 8.31 8.78
C GLU A 373 -5.82 8.87 9.82
N VAL A 374 -5.67 8.40 11.05
CA VAL A 374 -6.50 8.83 12.18
C VAL A 374 -5.61 9.27 13.35
N ALA A 375 -5.72 10.52 13.75
CA ALA A 375 -5.05 11.02 14.95
C ALA A 375 -5.79 10.52 16.22
N LEU A 376 -5.11 9.78 17.08
CA LEU A 376 -5.62 9.30 18.36
C LEU A 376 -5.37 10.33 19.46
N LYS A 377 -6.02 11.50 19.36
CA LYS A 377 -5.72 12.71 20.14
C LYS A 377 -5.75 12.55 21.65
N ASP A 378 -6.63 11.70 22.17
CA ASP A 378 -6.89 11.54 23.60
C ASP A 378 -6.37 10.22 24.16
N ILE A 379 -5.62 9.46 23.36
CA ILE A 379 -5.06 8.17 23.80
C ILE A 379 -4.06 8.40 24.92
N GLN A 380 -4.22 7.66 26.01
CA GLN A 380 -3.34 7.75 27.18
C GLN A 380 -2.23 6.69 27.06
N PRO A 381 -1.07 6.92 27.72
CA PRO A 381 -0.10 5.83 27.84
C PRO A 381 -0.68 4.64 28.59
N GLY A 382 -0.42 3.44 28.12
CA GLY A 382 -0.91 2.20 28.71
C GLY A 382 -1.35 1.17 27.68
N HIS A 383 -2.10 0.19 28.16
CA HIS A 383 -2.60 -0.94 27.37
C HIS A 383 -3.93 -0.59 26.71
N HIS A 384 -4.05 -0.91 25.43
CA HIS A 384 -5.22 -0.62 24.59
C HIS A 384 -5.57 -1.82 23.70
N THR A 385 -6.80 -1.84 23.22
CA THR A 385 -7.28 -2.85 22.26
C THR A 385 -7.74 -2.19 20.98
N LEU A 386 -7.16 -2.58 19.85
CA LEU A 386 -7.67 -2.27 18.51
C LEU A 386 -8.66 -3.34 18.09
N THR A 387 -9.82 -2.94 17.55
CA THR A 387 -10.79 -3.87 16.95
C THR A 387 -11.09 -3.41 15.53
N VAL A 388 -10.96 -4.32 14.57
CA VAL A 388 -11.34 -4.14 13.16
C VAL A 388 -12.56 -4.99 12.88
N SER A 389 -13.63 -4.36 12.40
CA SER A 389 -14.91 -4.99 12.03
C SER A 389 -15.27 -4.66 10.59
N ILE A 390 -15.64 -5.68 9.82
CA ILE A 390 -16.23 -5.55 8.47
C ILE A 390 -17.52 -6.38 8.48
N PRO A 391 -18.62 -5.83 8.99
CA PRO A 391 -19.83 -6.61 9.38
C PRO A 391 -20.46 -7.42 8.26
N GLU A 392 -20.27 -6.98 7.00
CA GLU A 392 -20.88 -7.62 5.83
C GLU A 392 -19.84 -8.33 4.94
N ALA A 393 -18.62 -8.56 5.44
CA ALA A 393 -17.61 -9.29 4.72
C ALA A 393 -18.13 -10.68 4.32
N ALA A 394 -17.95 -11.06 3.06
CA ALA A 394 -18.48 -12.30 2.53
C ALA A 394 -17.53 -13.48 2.80
N GLU A 395 -18.10 -14.64 3.12
CA GLU A 395 -17.32 -15.87 3.27
C GLU A 395 -16.72 -16.33 1.94
N VAL A 396 -15.62 -17.06 2.02
CA VAL A 396 -15.08 -17.80 0.88
C VAL A 396 -16.09 -18.88 0.49
N ASP A 397 -16.58 -18.81 -0.73
CA ASP A 397 -17.52 -19.76 -1.30
C ASP A 397 -16.97 -20.27 -2.65
N GLY A 398 -16.45 -21.47 -2.63
CA GLY A 398 -15.87 -22.11 -3.83
C GLY A 398 -14.78 -21.23 -4.48
N ASN A 399 -15.04 -20.81 -5.71
CA ASN A 399 -14.10 -19.99 -6.50
C ASN A 399 -14.27 -18.46 -6.29
N LYS A 400 -15.16 -18.03 -5.40
CA LYS A 400 -15.40 -16.59 -5.22
C LYS A 400 -14.25 -15.88 -4.55
N LEU A 401 -13.52 -16.55 -3.66
CA LEU A 401 -12.29 -16.05 -3.04
C LEU A 401 -12.45 -14.68 -2.36
N ASN A 402 -13.59 -14.46 -1.69
CA ASN A 402 -13.81 -13.24 -0.92
C ASN A 402 -12.76 -13.09 0.17
N HIS A 403 -12.16 -11.90 0.30
CA HIS A 403 -11.20 -11.58 1.35
C HIS A 403 -10.95 -10.08 1.46
N TRP A 404 -10.44 -9.67 2.63
CA TRP A 404 -10.02 -8.32 2.88
C TRP A 404 -8.53 -8.28 3.22
N LEU A 405 -7.77 -7.49 2.46
CA LEU A 405 -6.40 -7.18 2.80
C LEU A 405 -6.39 -5.94 3.69
N VAL A 406 -6.02 -6.14 4.94
CA VAL A 406 -5.95 -5.10 5.96
C VAL A 406 -4.53 -5.00 6.48
N SER A 407 -4.00 -3.79 6.53
CA SER A 407 -2.73 -3.46 7.20
C SER A 407 -2.96 -2.29 8.14
N ALA A 408 -2.46 -2.40 9.37
CA ALA A 408 -2.58 -1.35 10.38
C ALA A 408 -1.27 -1.21 11.16
N TYR A 409 -0.85 0.03 11.38
CA TYR A 409 0.29 0.36 12.22
C TYR A 409 0.09 1.73 12.87
N LEU A 410 0.75 1.93 14.01
CA LEU A 410 0.79 3.21 14.69
C LEU A 410 2.09 3.94 14.37
N VAL A 411 2.01 5.26 14.38
CA VAL A 411 3.17 6.15 14.32
C VAL A 411 3.01 7.20 15.44
N TRP A 412 4.09 7.48 16.14
CA TRP A 412 4.12 8.56 17.13
C TRP A 412 5.50 9.20 17.24
N ASP A 413 5.55 10.40 17.79
CA ASP A 413 6.78 11.08 18.18
C ASP A 413 7.18 10.67 19.61
N GLU A 414 8.49 10.38 19.81
CA GLU A 414 9.08 10.07 21.12
C GLU A 414 9.41 11.32 21.96
#